data_78854e2e16c76e2459df3e5dea88794f
#
_entry.id   78854e2e16c76e2459df3e5dea88794f
#
_cell.length_a   1.000
_cell.length_b   1.000
_cell.length_c   1.000
_cell.angle_alpha   90.00
_cell.angle_beta   90.00
_cell.angle_gamma   90.00
#
_symmetry.space_group_name_H-M   'P 1'
#
loop_
_entity.id
_entity.type
_entity.pdbx_description
1 polymer ?
#
loop_
_entity_poly.entity_id
_entity_poly.type
_entity_poly.pdbx_seq_one_letter_code
_entity_poly.pdbx_strand_id
1 'polypeptide(L)'
;GERTWRNLLKSDAAVDLVHFTILRPPEKQDGTPINELSLIAFPTRELFSQKIRDFDLIIFDRYQHRGILQLLYYDNIARYVEVHGGALLVAAGDDYAGPMSLIRTPLAPVLPATPTGRVLEQPFKAKLTEDGIKHPVTRGLPGADDKEPTWGRWFRQVDVRPERGRIVMNGAEDKPLLILERKGNGRVALLTSDHAWLWARGFEGGGPHTDLLRRLSHWLMKEPDLEEERLTASARGLKLTIERRSMEPEVPPVSVITPSGERSEVTL
;
A
#
# COMPACT_ATOMS: atom_id res chain seq x y z
N GLY A 1 14.23 -2.34 -1.54
CA GLY A 1 13.79 -2.39 -0.25
C GLY A 1 13.90 -1.15 0.59
N GLU A 2 14.34 -1.34 1.78
CA GLU A 2 14.32 -0.40 2.91
C GLU A 2 14.75 1.04 2.58
N ARG A 3 15.91 1.23 1.96
CA ARG A 3 16.41 2.58 1.63
C ARG A 3 15.49 3.33 0.68
N THR A 4 14.77 2.62 -0.16
CA THR A 4 13.84 3.19 -1.13
C THR A 4 12.65 3.82 -0.42
N TRP A 5 12.00 3.10 0.49
CA TRP A 5 10.89 3.61 1.30
C TRP A 5 11.33 4.78 2.18
N ARG A 6 12.46 4.62 2.89
CA ARG A 6 13.00 5.67 3.74
C ARG A 6 13.29 6.95 2.98
N ASN A 7 13.98 6.88 1.85
CA ASN A 7 14.32 8.06 1.07
C ASN A 7 13.09 8.74 0.50
N LEU A 8 12.13 7.96 -0.02
CA LEU A 8 10.88 8.46 -0.55
C LEU A 8 10.09 9.22 0.52
N LEU A 9 9.80 8.57 1.65
CA LEU A 9 8.94 9.13 2.69
C LEU A 9 9.63 10.27 3.44
N LYS A 10 10.95 10.20 3.66
CA LYS A 10 11.70 11.29 4.30
C LYS A 10 11.80 12.54 3.42
N SER A 11 11.72 12.41 2.10
CA SER A 11 11.71 13.54 1.16
C SER A 11 10.34 14.21 1.03
N ASP A 12 9.30 13.62 1.59
CA ASP A 12 7.94 14.15 1.55
C ASP A 12 7.70 15.05 2.78
N ALA A 13 7.48 16.34 2.54
CA ALA A 13 7.29 17.32 3.61
C ALA A 13 5.99 17.12 4.43
N ALA A 14 5.04 16.34 3.89
CA ALA A 14 3.78 16.00 4.55
C ALA A 14 3.90 14.74 5.43
N VAL A 15 5.07 14.08 5.46
CA VAL A 15 5.26 12.80 6.15
C VAL A 15 6.30 12.93 7.25
N ASP A 16 5.91 12.62 8.48
CA ASP A 16 6.84 12.39 9.59
C ASP A 16 7.16 10.91 9.70
N LEU A 17 8.43 10.54 9.48
CA LEU A 17 8.86 9.17 9.34
C LEU A 17 9.61 8.65 10.57
N VAL A 18 9.07 7.64 11.22
CA VAL A 18 9.78 6.80 12.18
C VAL A 18 10.19 5.48 11.49
N HIS A 19 11.50 5.22 11.44
CA HIS A 19 12.03 4.09 10.69
C HIS A 19 12.94 3.21 11.54
N PHE A 20 12.69 1.90 11.50
CA PHE A 20 13.51 0.90 12.16
C PHE A 20 13.97 -0.18 11.19
N THR A 21 15.22 -0.58 11.29
CA THR A 21 15.78 -1.71 10.56
C THR A 21 16.15 -2.81 11.54
N ILE A 22 15.59 -3.99 11.34
CA ILE A 22 15.90 -5.16 12.16
C ILE A 22 17.06 -5.91 11.49
N LEU A 23 18.27 -5.62 11.95
CA LEU A 23 19.51 -6.11 11.35
C LEU A 23 19.93 -7.51 11.82
N ARG A 24 19.47 -7.97 13.00
CA ARG A 24 19.79 -9.27 13.56
C ARG A 24 18.56 -9.97 14.12
N PRO A 25 18.37 -11.27 13.80
CA PRO A 25 17.46 -12.10 14.57
C PRO A 25 17.97 -12.22 16.02
N PRO A 26 17.08 -12.27 17.02
CA PRO A 26 17.46 -12.45 18.41
C PRO A 26 18.19 -13.78 18.69
N GLU A 27 18.25 -14.69 17.71
CA GLU A 27 18.71 -16.07 17.86
C GLU A 27 20.21 -16.30 17.54
N LYS A 28 20.98 -15.29 17.14
CA LYS A 28 22.43 -15.46 17.07
C LYS A 28 23.02 -15.41 18.48
N GLN A 29 23.08 -16.59 19.09
CA GLN A 29 23.83 -16.86 20.32
C GLN A 29 25.35 -16.90 19.96
N ASP A 30 25.95 -15.74 19.88
CA ASP A 30 27.41 -15.60 19.83
C ASP A 30 28.02 -15.31 21.21
N GLY A 31 27.28 -15.61 22.29
CA GLY A 31 27.73 -15.49 23.66
C GLY A 31 27.83 -14.07 24.20
N THR A 32 27.50 -13.06 23.40
CA THR A 32 27.49 -11.65 23.85
C THR A 32 26.16 -11.31 24.50
N PRO A 33 26.13 -10.79 25.74
CA PRO A 33 24.89 -10.39 26.40
C PRO A 33 24.10 -9.38 25.56
N ILE A 34 22.78 -9.58 25.47
CA ILE A 34 21.85 -8.71 24.69
C ILE A 34 21.99 -7.23 25.10
N ASN A 35 22.34 -6.96 26.35
CA ASN A 35 22.52 -5.62 26.91
C ASN A 35 23.75 -4.88 26.34
N GLU A 36 24.73 -5.60 25.80
CA GLU A 36 25.93 -5.01 25.20
C GLU A 36 25.81 -4.82 23.69
N LEU A 37 24.82 -5.45 23.04
CA LEU A 37 24.65 -5.48 21.59
C LEU A 37 23.58 -4.53 21.06
N SER A 38 22.65 -4.08 21.90
CA SER A 38 21.58 -3.16 21.47
C SER A 38 21.80 -1.79 22.03
N LEU A 39 22.42 -0.92 21.24
CA LEU A 39 22.47 0.52 21.54
C LEU A 39 21.08 1.16 21.61
N ILE A 40 20.08 0.56 20.97
CA ILE A 40 18.67 0.98 21.06
C ILE A 40 17.81 -0.30 20.94
N ALA A 41 17.13 -0.68 22.02
CA ALA A 41 16.12 -1.72 21.98
C ALA A 41 14.93 -1.23 21.12
N PHE A 42 14.47 -2.07 20.17
CA PHE A 42 13.29 -1.75 19.38
C PHE A 42 12.07 -1.59 20.29
N PRO A 43 11.48 -0.39 20.42
CA PRO A 43 10.49 -0.08 21.44
C PRO A 43 9.10 -0.63 21.07
N THR A 44 8.98 -1.96 20.97
CA THR A 44 7.77 -2.64 20.49
C THR A 44 6.52 -2.27 21.28
N ARG A 45 6.62 -2.22 22.61
CA ARG A 45 5.49 -1.87 23.48
C ARG A 45 5.03 -0.43 23.27
N GLU A 46 5.99 0.49 23.17
CA GLU A 46 5.67 1.91 22.96
C GLU A 46 4.97 2.10 21.60
N LEU A 47 5.54 1.55 20.54
CA LEU A 47 5.02 1.70 19.17
C LEU A 47 3.69 0.99 18.95
N PHE A 48 3.59 -0.29 19.36
CA PHE A 48 2.45 -1.14 18.98
C PHE A 48 1.39 -1.33 20.07
N SER A 49 1.53 -0.66 21.23
CA SER A 49 0.50 -0.63 22.27
C SER A 49 0.15 0.78 22.71
N GLN A 50 1.15 1.61 23.03
CA GLN A 50 0.91 2.91 23.65
C GLN A 50 0.62 4.00 22.63
N LYS A 51 1.43 4.05 21.54
CA LYS A 51 1.41 5.11 20.52
C LYS A 51 0.94 4.66 19.15
N ILE A 52 0.40 3.46 19.00
CA ILE A 52 -0.01 2.95 17.70
C ILE A 52 -1.01 3.86 16.98
N ARG A 53 -1.84 4.59 17.74
CA ARG A 53 -2.85 5.51 17.19
C ARG A 53 -2.29 6.86 16.77
N ASP A 54 -1.05 7.16 17.12
CA ASP A 54 -0.36 8.39 16.73
C ASP A 54 0.20 8.28 15.30
N PHE A 55 0.16 7.08 14.71
CA PHE A 55 0.58 6.81 13.34
C PHE A 55 -0.61 6.70 12.40
N ASP A 56 -0.46 7.22 11.18
CA ASP A 56 -1.45 7.08 10.11
C ASP A 56 -1.20 5.84 9.27
N LEU A 57 0.06 5.39 9.15
CA LEU A 57 0.47 4.29 8.30
C LEU A 57 1.59 3.46 8.96
N ILE A 58 1.44 2.14 8.94
CA ILE A 58 2.48 1.17 9.30
C ILE A 58 2.92 0.46 8.02
N ILE A 59 4.23 0.38 7.78
CA ILE A 59 4.81 -0.32 6.62
C ILE A 59 5.67 -1.47 7.09
N PHE A 60 5.35 -2.68 6.64
CA PHE A 60 6.20 -3.85 6.74
C PHE A 60 6.89 -4.11 5.39
N ASP A 61 8.19 -3.85 5.32
CA ASP A 61 9.01 -4.13 4.12
C ASP A 61 9.83 -5.39 4.35
N ARG A 62 9.54 -6.47 3.61
CA ARG A 62 10.18 -7.80 3.71
C ARG A 62 10.25 -8.32 5.15
N TYR A 63 9.18 -8.13 5.87
CA TYR A 63 9.13 -8.48 7.28
C TYR A 63 8.75 -9.95 7.48
N GLN A 64 9.48 -10.62 8.37
CA GLN A 64 9.25 -11.99 8.81
C GLN A 64 8.84 -12.01 10.28
N HIS A 65 7.91 -12.90 10.63
CA HIS A 65 7.59 -13.16 12.03
C HIS A 65 8.68 -14.04 12.66
N ARG A 66 9.65 -13.40 13.31
CA ARG A 66 10.78 -14.08 13.99
C ARG A 66 10.83 -13.83 15.50
N GLY A 67 9.68 -13.69 16.14
CA GLY A 67 9.61 -13.47 17.59
C GLY A 67 9.97 -12.06 18.07
N ILE A 68 10.26 -11.11 17.18
CA ILE A 68 10.57 -9.73 17.55
C ILE A 68 9.32 -9.02 18.02
N LEU A 69 8.22 -9.16 17.28
CA LEU A 69 6.90 -8.74 17.70
C LEU A 69 6.15 -9.92 18.31
N GLN A 70 5.63 -9.75 19.52
CA GLN A 70 4.74 -10.71 20.15
C GLN A 70 3.38 -10.74 19.41
N LEU A 71 2.64 -11.84 19.52
CA LEU A 71 1.35 -12.01 18.85
C LEU A 71 0.35 -10.90 19.20
N LEU A 72 0.38 -10.42 20.44
CA LEU A 72 -0.44 -9.29 20.91
C LEU A 72 -0.26 -8.03 20.03
N TYR A 73 0.95 -7.74 19.57
CA TYR A 73 1.19 -6.53 18.78
C TYR A 73 0.59 -6.64 17.37
N TYR A 74 0.55 -7.85 16.79
CA TYR A 74 -0.15 -8.05 15.52
C TYR A 74 -1.67 -7.90 15.67
N ASP A 75 -2.25 -8.36 16.80
CA ASP A 75 -3.65 -8.12 17.11
C ASP A 75 -3.95 -6.63 17.27
N ASN A 76 -3.07 -5.90 17.96
CA ASN A 76 -3.18 -4.45 18.10
C ASN A 76 -3.13 -3.74 16.75
N ILE A 77 -2.25 -4.17 15.83
CA ILE A 77 -2.16 -3.61 14.46
C ILE A 77 -3.43 -3.95 13.67
N ALA A 78 -3.95 -5.16 13.76
CA ALA A 78 -5.20 -5.53 13.10
C ALA A 78 -6.37 -4.64 13.57
N ARG A 79 -6.50 -4.44 14.88
CA ARG A 79 -7.51 -3.54 15.47
C ARG A 79 -7.28 -2.08 15.13
N TYR A 80 -6.02 -1.64 15.06
CA TYR A 80 -5.64 -0.29 14.63
C TYR A 80 -6.15 -0.02 13.20
N VAL A 81 -6.02 -0.99 12.29
CA VAL A 81 -6.57 -0.87 10.94
C VAL A 81 -8.10 -0.91 10.99
N GLU A 82 -8.67 -1.99 11.49
CA GLU A 82 -10.10 -2.28 11.33
C GLU A 82 -11.00 -1.33 12.11
N VAL A 83 -10.61 -1.00 13.35
CA VAL A 83 -11.43 -0.22 14.28
C VAL A 83 -11.01 1.25 14.33
N HIS A 84 -9.71 1.51 14.41
CA HIS A 84 -9.20 2.87 14.62
C HIS A 84 -8.89 3.63 13.32
N GLY A 85 -9.04 2.97 12.19
CA GLY A 85 -8.93 3.62 10.89
C GLY A 85 -7.51 3.88 10.41
N GLY A 86 -6.51 3.27 11.02
CA GLY A 86 -5.13 3.33 10.56
C GLY A 86 -4.90 2.55 9.27
N ALA A 87 -3.70 2.63 8.73
CA ALA A 87 -3.36 1.94 7.51
C ALA A 87 -2.16 1.01 7.64
N LEU A 88 -2.17 -0.06 6.83
CA LEU A 88 -1.11 -1.05 6.77
C LEU A 88 -0.66 -1.27 5.32
N LEU A 89 0.64 -1.17 5.07
CA LEU A 89 1.27 -1.58 3.83
C LEU A 89 2.20 -2.77 4.10
N VAL A 90 2.01 -3.85 3.36
CA VAL A 90 2.94 -4.98 3.33
C VAL A 90 3.61 -5.03 1.96
N ALA A 91 4.91 -4.73 1.92
CA ALA A 91 5.76 -4.98 0.75
C ALA A 91 6.43 -6.35 0.95
N ALA A 92 5.85 -7.36 0.30
CA ALA A 92 6.18 -8.75 0.51
C ALA A 92 7.49 -9.15 -0.19
N GLY A 93 8.39 -9.79 0.56
CA GLY A 93 9.47 -10.60 0.00
C GLY A 93 9.07 -12.07 -0.08
N ASP A 94 10.00 -12.93 -0.46
CA ASP A 94 9.86 -14.39 -0.50
C ASP A 94 9.39 -14.99 0.84
N ASP A 95 9.75 -14.37 1.93
CA ASP A 95 9.33 -14.75 3.28
C ASP A 95 7.79 -14.75 3.47
N TYR A 96 7.07 -13.94 2.70
CA TYR A 96 5.61 -13.93 2.75
C TYR A 96 4.98 -15.27 2.29
N ALA A 97 5.67 -16.01 1.42
CA ALA A 97 5.27 -17.35 0.99
C ALA A 97 5.64 -18.44 2.01
N GLY A 98 6.50 -18.14 2.98
CA GLY A 98 7.12 -19.12 3.87
C GLY A 98 6.37 -19.33 5.19
N PRO A 99 6.95 -20.18 6.07
CA PRO A 99 6.38 -20.49 7.38
C PRO A 99 6.37 -19.30 8.35
N MET A 100 7.24 -18.31 8.12
CA MET A 100 7.35 -17.08 8.93
C MET A 100 6.53 -15.92 8.36
N SER A 101 5.55 -16.22 7.49
CA SER A 101 4.68 -15.23 6.87
C SER A 101 3.78 -14.53 7.89
N LEU A 102 3.53 -13.24 7.63
CA LEU A 102 2.57 -12.43 8.38
C LEU A 102 1.14 -13.01 8.34
N ILE A 103 0.79 -13.79 7.31
CA ILE A 103 -0.51 -14.46 7.22
C ILE A 103 -0.73 -15.50 8.33
N ARG A 104 0.33 -15.94 9.01
CA ARG A 104 0.29 -16.88 10.14
C ARG A 104 0.23 -16.18 11.49
N THR A 105 -0.01 -14.90 11.52
CA THR A 105 -0.13 -14.07 12.71
C THR A 105 -1.56 -13.54 12.86
N PRO A 106 -1.92 -12.90 13.95
CA PRO A 106 -3.20 -12.22 14.12
C PRO A 106 -3.48 -11.09 13.10
N LEU A 107 -2.53 -10.77 12.20
CA LEU A 107 -2.75 -9.87 11.06
C LEU A 107 -3.55 -10.50 9.91
N ALA A 108 -3.65 -11.82 9.84
CA ALA A 108 -4.33 -12.51 8.73
C ALA A 108 -5.72 -11.95 8.38
N PRO A 109 -6.60 -11.60 9.34
CA PRO A 109 -7.94 -11.07 9.05
C PRO A 109 -7.95 -9.76 8.28
N VAL A 110 -6.88 -8.97 8.34
CA VAL A 110 -6.79 -7.67 7.65
C VAL A 110 -5.95 -7.72 6.36
N LEU A 111 -5.29 -8.83 6.07
CA LEU A 111 -4.52 -8.99 4.84
C LEU A 111 -5.42 -9.40 3.67
N PRO A 112 -5.30 -8.77 2.47
CA PRO A 112 -6.23 -8.96 1.37
C PRO A 112 -6.02 -10.26 0.59
N ALA A 113 -4.90 -10.96 0.78
CA ALA A 113 -4.59 -12.18 0.04
C ALA A 113 -3.72 -13.15 0.83
N THR A 114 -3.93 -14.44 0.58
CA THR A 114 -3.18 -15.55 1.18
C THR A 114 -2.11 -16.05 0.19
N PRO A 115 -0.85 -16.23 0.61
CA PRO A 115 0.18 -16.79 -0.25
C PRO A 115 -0.09 -18.25 -0.56
N THR A 116 0.21 -18.68 -1.80
CA THR A 116 0.06 -20.08 -2.24
C THR A 116 1.24 -20.96 -1.82
N GLY A 117 2.30 -20.36 -1.27
CA GLY A 117 3.57 -21.02 -0.97
C GLY A 117 4.56 -20.97 -2.14
N ARG A 118 4.18 -20.44 -3.31
CA ARG A 118 5.05 -20.30 -4.48
C ARG A 118 5.65 -18.90 -4.56
N VAL A 119 6.89 -18.84 -5.00
CA VAL A 119 7.56 -17.60 -5.42
C VAL A 119 7.88 -17.73 -6.91
N LEU A 120 7.43 -16.77 -7.69
CA LEU A 120 7.64 -16.70 -9.13
C LEU A 120 8.94 -15.95 -9.38
N GLU A 121 10.00 -16.66 -9.72
CA GLU A 121 11.33 -16.11 -10.04
C GLU A 121 11.55 -16.09 -11.54
N GLN A 122 10.92 -15.12 -12.21
CA GLN A 122 11.02 -14.91 -13.66
C GLN A 122 10.88 -13.42 -13.99
N PRO A 123 11.47 -12.97 -15.13
CA PRO A 123 11.28 -11.58 -15.56
C PRO A 123 9.84 -11.33 -15.96
N PHE A 124 9.27 -10.22 -15.49
CA PHE A 124 7.95 -9.76 -15.87
C PHE A 124 7.86 -8.23 -15.86
N LYS A 125 6.93 -7.69 -16.64
CA LYS A 125 6.51 -6.29 -16.56
C LYS A 125 5.24 -6.19 -15.74
N ALA A 126 5.19 -5.21 -14.84
CA ALA A 126 3.96 -4.86 -14.16
C ALA A 126 2.95 -4.26 -15.16
N LYS A 127 1.67 -4.62 -15.03
CA LYS A 127 0.57 -4.14 -15.87
C LYS A 127 -0.56 -3.62 -15.01
N LEU A 128 -1.25 -2.57 -15.47
CA LEU A 128 -2.47 -2.11 -14.82
C LEU A 128 -3.63 -3.05 -15.16
N THR A 129 -4.49 -3.29 -14.20
CA THR A 129 -5.79 -3.94 -14.40
C THR A 129 -6.83 -2.90 -14.86
N GLU A 130 -8.05 -3.33 -15.18
CA GLU A 130 -9.16 -2.40 -15.44
C GLU A 130 -9.42 -1.48 -14.24
N ASP A 131 -9.38 -2.02 -13.03
CA ASP A 131 -9.47 -1.23 -11.80
C ASP A 131 -8.28 -0.28 -11.65
N GLY A 132 -7.07 -0.74 -12.00
CA GLY A 132 -5.85 0.06 -11.92
C GLY A 132 -5.82 1.25 -12.87
N ILE A 133 -6.47 1.15 -14.03
CA ILE A 133 -6.60 2.28 -14.97
C ILE A 133 -7.46 3.41 -14.36
N LYS A 134 -8.43 3.06 -13.52
CA LYS A 134 -9.37 3.99 -12.89
C LYS A 134 -8.90 4.48 -11.52
N HIS A 135 -8.22 3.61 -10.76
CA HIS A 135 -7.89 3.86 -9.36
C HIS A 135 -6.90 5.03 -9.17
N PRO A 136 -7.15 5.98 -8.26
CA PRO A 136 -6.33 7.18 -8.07
C PRO A 136 -4.83 6.90 -7.82
N VAL A 137 -4.49 5.78 -7.21
CA VAL A 137 -3.11 5.38 -6.94
C VAL A 137 -2.35 5.10 -8.24
N THR A 138 -3.00 4.48 -9.22
CA THR A 138 -2.33 3.91 -10.41
C THR A 138 -2.72 4.57 -11.73
N ARG A 139 -3.85 5.30 -11.78
CA ARG A 139 -4.29 5.95 -13.02
C ARG A 139 -3.30 7.00 -13.50
N GLY A 140 -3.07 7.03 -14.81
CA GLY A 140 -2.19 8.03 -15.43
C GLY A 140 -0.76 8.01 -14.86
N LEU A 141 -0.26 6.85 -14.44
CA LEU A 141 1.15 6.69 -14.12
C LEU A 141 1.99 6.89 -15.40
N PRO A 142 3.12 7.61 -15.32
CA PRO A 142 3.99 7.78 -16.49
C PRO A 142 4.38 6.44 -17.11
N GLY A 143 4.25 6.31 -18.42
CA GLY A 143 4.56 5.10 -19.16
C GLY A 143 3.53 3.98 -19.11
N ALA A 144 2.32 4.26 -18.59
CA ALA A 144 1.20 3.30 -18.51
C ALA A 144 0.25 3.37 -19.72
N ASP A 145 0.40 4.37 -20.61
CA ASP A 145 -0.58 4.72 -21.65
C ASP A 145 -0.61 3.74 -22.83
N ASP A 146 0.39 2.87 -22.91
CA ASP A 146 0.50 1.86 -23.97
C ASP A 146 -0.12 0.53 -23.53
N LYS A 147 -0.52 -0.30 -24.52
CA LYS A 147 -1.00 -1.67 -24.28
C LYS A 147 -0.02 -2.50 -23.43
N GLU A 148 1.27 -2.20 -23.55
CA GLU A 148 2.32 -2.69 -22.67
C GLU A 148 3.04 -1.51 -22.05
N PRO A 149 3.04 -1.35 -20.70
CA PRO A 149 3.79 -0.31 -20.02
C PRO A 149 5.27 -0.33 -20.41
N THR A 150 5.86 0.86 -20.57
CA THR A 150 7.29 1.03 -20.93
C THR A 150 8.21 0.72 -19.76
N TRP A 151 7.69 0.30 -18.64
CA TRP A 151 8.41 0.08 -17.39
C TRP A 151 9.41 -1.07 -17.46
N GLY A 152 10.51 -0.93 -16.75
CA GLY A 152 11.50 -1.98 -16.56
C GLY A 152 10.95 -3.18 -15.81
N ARG A 153 11.50 -4.36 -16.10
CA ARG A 153 11.06 -5.64 -15.54
C ARG A 153 11.44 -5.80 -14.08
N TRP A 154 10.61 -6.57 -13.37
CA TRP A 154 10.91 -7.16 -12.08
C TRP A 154 11.15 -8.65 -12.25
N PHE A 155 11.69 -9.34 -11.24
CA PHE A 155 12.19 -10.70 -11.37
C PHE A 155 11.71 -11.64 -10.28
N ARG A 156 10.95 -11.15 -9.32
CA ARG A 156 10.40 -11.95 -8.23
C ARG A 156 9.06 -11.43 -7.80
N GLN A 157 8.11 -12.36 -7.63
CA GLN A 157 6.78 -12.08 -7.11
C GLN A 157 6.30 -13.25 -6.26
N VAL A 158 5.66 -12.98 -5.14
CA VAL A 158 4.96 -13.99 -4.36
C VAL A 158 3.63 -14.28 -5.02
N ASP A 159 3.36 -15.55 -5.31
CA ASP A 159 2.05 -15.99 -5.81
C ASP A 159 1.05 -15.97 -4.66
N VAL A 160 -0.05 -15.26 -4.85
CA VAL A 160 -1.10 -15.11 -3.85
C VAL A 160 -2.48 -15.41 -4.42
N ARG A 161 -3.36 -15.91 -3.57
CA ARG A 161 -4.79 -16.01 -3.85
C ARG A 161 -5.48 -14.80 -3.22
N PRO A 162 -6.00 -13.87 -4.02
CA PRO A 162 -6.74 -12.73 -3.51
C PRO A 162 -8.05 -13.21 -2.86
N GLU A 163 -8.39 -12.63 -1.72
CA GLU A 163 -9.61 -12.92 -0.99
C GLU A 163 -10.52 -11.69 -0.95
N ARG A 164 -9.91 -10.52 -0.92
CA ARG A 164 -10.59 -9.23 -0.79
C ARG A 164 -9.80 -8.13 -1.49
N GLY A 165 -10.44 -6.96 -1.61
CA GLY A 165 -9.80 -5.77 -2.16
C GLY A 165 -9.82 -5.73 -3.69
N ARG A 166 -9.28 -4.64 -4.24
CA ARG A 166 -9.14 -4.40 -5.68
C ARG A 166 -7.72 -4.69 -6.12
N ILE A 167 -7.57 -5.50 -7.14
CA ILE A 167 -6.28 -5.76 -7.78
C ILE A 167 -6.06 -4.63 -8.78
N VAL A 168 -5.12 -3.74 -8.50
CA VAL A 168 -4.83 -2.58 -9.38
C VAL A 168 -3.64 -2.80 -10.31
N MET A 169 -2.79 -3.77 -9.98
CA MET A 169 -1.68 -4.18 -10.86
C MET A 169 -1.52 -5.70 -10.85
N ASN A 170 -1.21 -6.25 -12.00
CA ASN A 170 -0.76 -7.63 -12.19
C ASN A 170 0.72 -7.68 -12.57
N GLY A 171 1.37 -8.80 -12.29
CA GLY A 171 2.76 -9.07 -12.60
C GLY A 171 2.96 -10.37 -13.35
N ALA A 172 3.86 -11.22 -12.84
CA ALA A 172 4.17 -12.53 -13.43
C ALA A 172 2.92 -13.41 -13.56
N GLU A 173 2.77 -14.08 -14.70
CA GLU A 173 1.63 -14.98 -14.99
C GLU A 173 0.26 -14.31 -14.79
N ASP A 174 0.17 -12.99 -14.99
CA ASP A 174 -1.02 -12.17 -14.70
C ASP A 174 -1.53 -12.29 -13.24
N LYS A 175 -0.66 -12.67 -12.31
CA LYS A 175 -0.97 -12.76 -10.89
C LYS A 175 -1.01 -11.38 -10.22
N PRO A 176 -1.82 -11.22 -9.16
CA PRO A 176 -1.93 -9.96 -8.42
C PRO A 176 -0.58 -9.44 -7.91
N LEU A 177 -0.19 -8.23 -8.33
CA LEU A 177 1.03 -7.57 -7.90
C LEU A 177 0.78 -6.52 -6.82
N LEU A 178 -0.27 -5.72 -6.99
CA LEU A 178 -0.70 -4.73 -6.00
C LEU A 178 -2.19 -4.86 -5.75
N ILE A 179 -2.55 -5.11 -4.49
CA ILE A 179 -3.93 -5.24 -4.01
C ILE A 179 -4.18 -4.14 -2.98
N LEU A 180 -5.28 -3.42 -3.16
CA LEU A 180 -5.72 -2.34 -2.28
C LEU A 180 -7.07 -2.70 -1.66
N GLU A 181 -7.21 -2.52 -0.35
CA GLU A 181 -8.44 -2.86 0.39
C GLU A 181 -8.82 -1.76 1.39
N ARG A 182 -10.11 -1.47 1.47
CA ARG A 182 -10.71 -0.76 2.60
C ARG A 182 -11.18 -1.80 3.61
N LYS A 183 -10.58 -1.81 4.79
CA LYS A 183 -10.87 -2.80 5.83
C LYS A 183 -11.38 -2.14 7.10
N GLY A 184 -12.66 -2.32 7.37
CA GLY A 184 -13.32 -1.58 8.45
C GLY A 184 -13.19 -0.07 8.24
N ASN A 185 -12.65 0.64 9.20
CA ASN A 185 -12.39 2.07 9.11
C ASN A 185 -11.03 2.41 8.48
N GLY A 186 -10.17 1.41 8.23
CA GLY A 186 -8.81 1.58 7.73
C GLY A 186 -8.59 1.15 6.28
N ARG A 187 -7.31 1.14 5.90
CA ARG A 187 -6.87 0.75 4.55
C ARG A 187 -5.67 -0.19 4.62
N VAL A 188 -5.65 -1.14 3.70
CA VAL A 188 -4.54 -2.10 3.59
C VAL A 188 -4.07 -2.14 2.14
N ALA A 189 -2.76 -2.22 1.96
CA ALA A 189 -2.14 -2.51 0.68
C ALA A 189 -1.19 -3.70 0.81
N LEU A 190 -1.26 -4.60 -0.16
CA LEU A 190 -0.32 -5.69 -0.32
C LEU A 190 0.37 -5.57 -1.67
N LEU A 191 1.67 -5.30 -1.64
CA LEU A 191 2.56 -5.35 -2.80
C LEU A 191 3.30 -6.70 -2.75
N THR A 192 3.03 -7.60 -3.70
CA THR A 192 3.53 -8.99 -3.67
C THR A 192 4.95 -9.15 -4.22
N SER A 193 5.70 -8.07 -4.32
CA SER A 193 7.10 -8.05 -4.74
C SER A 193 7.88 -6.98 -3.99
N ASP A 194 9.11 -7.27 -3.67
CA ASP A 194 10.07 -6.33 -3.09
C ASP A 194 10.97 -5.65 -4.13
N HIS A 195 10.69 -5.80 -5.44
CA HIS A 195 11.54 -5.33 -6.53
C HIS A 195 11.24 -3.90 -7.02
N ALA A 196 10.35 -3.15 -6.38
CA ALA A 196 10.06 -1.76 -6.74
C ALA A 196 11.32 -0.85 -6.80
N TRP A 197 12.36 -1.19 -6.03
CA TRP A 197 13.64 -0.48 -6.03
C TRP A 197 14.39 -0.53 -7.37
N LEU A 198 14.13 -1.52 -8.24
CA LEU A 198 14.71 -1.60 -9.57
C LEU A 198 14.31 -0.40 -10.42
N TRP A 199 13.06 0.04 -10.30
CA TRP A 199 12.59 1.24 -10.98
C TRP A 199 13.29 2.51 -10.47
N ALA A 200 13.53 2.62 -9.14
CA ALA A 200 14.30 3.73 -8.57
C ALA A 200 15.75 3.78 -9.06
N ARG A 201 16.31 2.64 -9.46
CA ARG A 201 17.67 2.53 -10.01
C ARG A 201 17.74 2.77 -11.52
N GLY A 202 16.61 2.99 -12.19
CA GLY A 202 16.55 3.17 -13.64
C GLY A 202 16.81 1.89 -14.43
N PHE A 203 16.67 0.71 -13.79
CA PHE A 203 16.89 -0.57 -14.46
C PHE A 203 15.91 -0.73 -15.64
N GLU A 204 16.44 -1.06 -16.83
CA GLU A 204 15.68 -1.14 -18.09
C GLU A 204 14.79 0.08 -18.37
N GLY A 205 15.27 1.28 -18.07
CA GLY A 205 14.52 2.53 -18.20
C GLY A 205 13.73 2.92 -16.94
N GLY A 206 13.73 2.07 -15.91
CA GLY A 206 13.03 2.36 -14.65
C GLY A 206 11.52 2.20 -14.75
N GLY A 207 10.79 3.01 -13.99
CA GLY A 207 9.33 3.01 -13.93
C GLY A 207 8.82 4.10 -13.00
N PRO A 208 7.51 4.24 -12.81
CA PRO A 208 6.89 5.31 -12.04
C PRO A 208 7.00 5.08 -10.52
N HIS A 209 8.21 4.74 -10.05
CA HIS A 209 8.49 4.37 -8.68
C HIS A 209 8.00 5.42 -7.67
N THR A 210 8.42 6.67 -7.86
CA THR A 210 8.09 7.77 -6.93
C THR A 210 6.60 8.07 -6.96
N ASP A 211 6.01 8.18 -8.14
CA ASP A 211 4.58 8.48 -8.29
C ASP A 211 3.72 7.38 -7.69
N LEU A 212 4.03 6.11 -8.00
CA LEU A 212 3.27 4.97 -7.48
C LEU A 212 3.34 4.89 -5.96
N LEU A 213 4.55 4.86 -5.40
CA LEU A 213 4.70 4.62 -3.96
C LEU A 213 4.27 5.82 -3.12
N ARG A 214 4.44 7.05 -3.63
CA ARG A 214 3.93 8.25 -2.99
C ARG A 214 2.40 8.26 -2.96
N ARG A 215 1.75 8.06 -4.13
CA ARG A 215 0.28 7.99 -4.19
C ARG A 215 -0.26 6.84 -3.33
N LEU A 216 0.41 5.69 -3.30
CA LEU A 216 0.05 4.56 -2.46
C LEU A 216 0.08 4.92 -0.97
N SER A 217 1.16 5.56 -0.51
CA SER A 217 1.29 6.00 0.88
C SER A 217 0.24 7.04 1.25
N HIS A 218 0.03 8.05 0.41
CA HIS A 218 -0.97 9.11 0.64
C HIS A 218 -2.41 8.58 0.57
N TRP A 219 -2.70 7.63 -0.34
CA TRP A 219 -4.00 6.96 -0.35
C TRP A 219 -4.24 6.20 0.96
N LEU A 220 -3.24 5.48 1.44
CA LEU A 220 -3.30 4.76 2.71
C LEU A 220 -3.55 5.72 3.88
N MET A 221 -2.92 6.89 3.90
CA MET A 221 -3.12 7.96 4.90
C MET A 221 -4.41 8.78 4.67
N LYS A 222 -5.26 8.36 3.72
CA LYS A 222 -6.58 8.97 3.43
C LYS A 222 -6.50 10.39 2.88
N GLU A 223 -5.50 10.68 2.05
CA GLU A 223 -5.44 11.95 1.34
C GLU A 223 -6.72 12.16 0.51
N PRO A 224 -7.46 13.26 0.71
CA PRO A 224 -8.76 13.47 0.04
C PRO A 224 -8.68 13.48 -1.49
N ASP A 225 -7.55 13.91 -2.06
CA ASP A 225 -7.35 13.94 -3.51
C ASP A 225 -7.20 12.55 -4.15
N LEU A 226 -6.94 11.54 -3.33
CA LEU A 226 -6.79 10.13 -3.73
C LEU A 226 -8.00 9.25 -3.35
N GLU A 227 -9.13 9.86 -2.95
CA GLU A 227 -10.37 9.11 -2.77
C GLU A 227 -10.88 8.58 -4.12
N GLU A 228 -11.37 7.33 -4.13
CA GLU A 228 -11.91 6.66 -5.32
C GLU A 228 -13.23 7.30 -5.77
N GLU A 229 -14.08 7.62 -4.79
CA GLU A 229 -15.33 8.31 -5.01
C GLU A 229 -15.20 9.78 -4.61
N ARG A 230 -15.29 10.67 -5.59
CA ARG A 230 -15.17 12.11 -5.34
C ARG A 230 -16.11 12.89 -6.25
N LEU A 231 -16.82 13.84 -5.65
CA LEU A 231 -17.60 14.83 -6.34
C LEU A 231 -17.08 16.22 -5.95
N THR A 232 -16.65 16.99 -6.92
CA THR A 232 -16.21 18.38 -6.71
C THR A 232 -16.98 19.33 -7.59
N ALA A 233 -17.23 20.53 -7.08
CA ALA A 233 -17.85 21.62 -7.83
C ALA A 233 -17.03 22.90 -7.65
N SER A 234 -16.78 23.59 -8.73
CA SER A 234 -16.10 24.89 -8.72
C SER A 234 -16.86 25.89 -9.58
N ALA A 235 -16.97 27.14 -9.10
CA ALA A 235 -17.64 28.20 -9.81
C ALA A 235 -16.64 29.29 -10.24
N ARG A 236 -16.72 29.72 -11.49
CA ARG A 236 -16.00 30.88 -12.01
C ARG A 236 -16.97 31.77 -12.77
N GLY A 237 -17.30 32.91 -12.20
CA GLY A 237 -18.35 33.78 -12.72
C GLY A 237 -19.70 33.05 -12.74
N LEU A 238 -20.31 32.94 -13.92
CA LEU A 238 -21.58 32.26 -14.14
C LEU A 238 -21.42 30.77 -14.55
N LYS A 239 -20.17 30.26 -14.60
CA LYS A 239 -19.90 28.89 -14.99
C LYS A 239 -19.67 28.03 -13.75
N LEU A 240 -20.49 26.99 -13.58
CA LEU A 240 -20.29 25.90 -12.63
C LEU A 240 -19.62 24.73 -13.34
N THR A 241 -18.49 24.27 -12.83
CA THR A 241 -17.82 23.04 -13.29
C THR A 241 -17.99 21.98 -12.22
N ILE A 242 -18.58 20.85 -12.60
CA ILE A 242 -18.78 19.70 -11.71
C ILE A 242 -17.90 18.57 -12.24
N GLU A 243 -17.07 18.01 -11.37
CA GLU A 243 -16.21 16.88 -11.68
C GLU A 243 -16.54 15.72 -10.74
N ARG A 244 -16.73 14.55 -11.31
CA ARG A 244 -16.95 13.32 -10.55
C ARG A 244 -15.86 12.29 -10.89
N ARG A 245 -15.38 11.64 -9.85
CA ARG A 245 -14.54 10.45 -9.94
C ARG A 245 -15.30 9.30 -9.32
N SER A 246 -15.33 8.14 -9.97
CA SER A 246 -15.94 6.92 -9.44
C SER A 246 -15.21 5.69 -9.97
N MET A 247 -15.17 4.64 -9.17
CA MET A 247 -14.73 3.31 -9.59
C MET A 247 -15.88 2.51 -10.22
N GLU A 248 -17.11 2.92 -10.01
CA GLU A 248 -18.29 2.24 -10.54
C GLU A 248 -18.48 2.55 -12.04
N PRO A 249 -18.89 1.54 -12.84
CA PRO A 249 -19.11 1.73 -14.28
C PRO A 249 -20.33 2.63 -14.58
N GLU A 250 -21.33 2.60 -13.72
CA GLU A 250 -22.53 3.42 -13.84
C GLU A 250 -22.72 4.25 -12.56
N VAL A 251 -22.90 5.54 -12.75
CA VAL A 251 -23.06 6.49 -11.64
C VAL A 251 -24.35 7.26 -11.82
N PRO A 252 -25.16 7.46 -10.76
CA PRO A 252 -26.38 8.23 -10.84
C PRO A 252 -26.09 9.70 -11.22
N PRO A 253 -27.03 10.40 -11.87
CA PRO A 253 -26.88 11.81 -12.18
C PRO A 253 -26.70 12.65 -10.93
N VAL A 254 -26.01 13.78 -11.08
CA VAL A 254 -25.78 14.75 -9.99
C VAL A 254 -26.93 15.73 -9.94
N SER A 255 -27.53 15.89 -8.76
CA SER A 255 -28.56 16.87 -8.52
C SER A 255 -27.96 18.23 -8.17
N VAL A 256 -28.26 19.24 -8.96
CA VAL A 256 -27.86 20.64 -8.74
C VAL A 256 -29.11 21.44 -8.28
N ILE A 257 -28.97 22.08 -7.13
CA ILE A 257 -30.05 22.96 -6.59
C ILE A 257 -29.55 24.39 -6.66
N THR A 258 -30.30 25.23 -7.37
CA THR A 258 -30.01 26.67 -7.46
C THR A 258 -30.34 27.37 -6.15
N PRO A 259 -29.82 28.61 -5.89
CA PRO A 259 -30.21 29.41 -4.75
C PRO A 259 -31.73 29.76 -4.71
N SER A 260 -32.41 29.72 -5.85
CA SER A 260 -33.86 29.87 -5.95
C SER A 260 -34.65 28.60 -5.60
N GLY A 261 -33.97 27.46 -5.35
CA GLY A 261 -34.60 26.19 -5.02
C GLY A 261 -34.94 25.31 -6.24
N GLU A 262 -34.60 25.73 -7.44
CA GLU A 262 -34.84 24.95 -8.65
C GLU A 262 -33.82 23.78 -8.70
N ARG A 263 -34.36 22.57 -8.92
CA ARG A 263 -33.55 21.33 -9.00
C ARG A 263 -33.38 20.89 -10.44
N SER A 264 -32.17 20.64 -10.84
CA SER A 264 -31.83 20.03 -12.13
C SER A 264 -30.94 18.81 -11.94
N GLU A 265 -31.01 17.84 -12.84
CA GLU A 265 -30.16 16.65 -12.84
C GLU A 265 -29.17 16.76 -13.99
N VAL A 266 -27.89 16.49 -13.72
CA VAL A 266 -26.78 16.53 -14.67
C VAL A 266 -26.15 15.14 -14.72
N THR A 267 -26.14 14.52 -15.90
CA THR A 267 -25.38 13.30 -16.17
C THR A 267 -23.95 13.70 -16.54
N LEU A 268 -22.97 13.12 -15.86
CA LEU A 268 -21.55 13.40 -16.02
C LEU A 268 -20.86 12.26 -16.78
#